data_84885a0c0f8714dea9996cadf69beaad
#
_entry.id   84885a0c0f8714dea9996cadf69beaad
#
_cell.length_a   1.000
_cell.length_b   1.000
_cell.length_c   1.000
_cell.angle_alpha   90.00
_cell.angle_beta   90.00
_cell.angle_gamma   90.00
#
_symmetry.space_group_name_H-M   'P 1'
#
loop_
_entity.id
_entity.type
_entity.pdbx_description
1 polymer ?
#
loop_
_entity_poly.entity_id
_entity_poly.type
_entity_poly.pdbx_seq_one_letter_code
_entity_poly.pdbx_strand_id
1 'polypeptide(L)'
;ITYVGPIVTFIMTVLCGTGNVAFAVLPVIAEVAKEQGIRPSKPLAASSVASQMALVASPISAATVIMAGAVEPMGISYPKLVAVTLCTTFVGCMAAAFVSSRQGCDLQDDPVYQQRKAAGKVHLREAGTYHIDRRAKLSLGIFLSALGVLMVYAVAISKIDNPPLPRGAAIMCA
;
A
#
# COMPACT_ATOMS: atom_id res chain seq x y z
N ILE A 1 2.48 11.69 9.94
CA ILE A 1 2.11 11.23 8.58
C ILE A 1 3.25 10.53 7.86
N THR A 2 4.51 10.89 8.12
CA THR A 2 5.71 10.35 7.44
C THR A 2 5.85 8.82 7.58
N TYR A 3 5.42 8.23 8.69
CA TYR A 3 5.40 6.78 8.90
C TYR A 3 4.02 6.16 8.63
N VAL A 4 2.96 6.88 8.97
CA VAL A 4 1.59 6.38 8.79
C VAL A 4 1.22 6.26 7.30
N GLY A 5 1.64 7.22 6.47
CA GLY A 5 1.40 7.20 5.03
C GLY A 5 1.93 5.92 4.35
N PRO A 6 3.22 5.60 4.49
CA PRO A 6 3.79 4.37 3.95
C PRO A 6 3.14 3.10 4.48
N ILE A 7 2.81 3.03 5.79
CA ILE A 7 2.15 1.86 6.38
C ILE A 7 0.77 1.64 5.76
N VAL A 8 -0.05 2.70 5.68
CA VAL A 8 -1.38 2.63 5.07
C VAL A 8 -1.28 2.19 3.60
N THR A 9 -0.36 2.81 2.85
CA THR A 9 -0.15 2.47 1.44
C THR A 9 0.32 1.03 1.27
N PHE A 10 1.23 0.56 2.14
CA PHE A 10 1.71 -0.82 2.15
C PHE A 10 0.55 -1.80 2.37
N ILE A 11 -0.24 -1.62 3.43
CA ILE A 11 -1.37 -2.50 3.75
C ILE A 11 -2.40 -2.51 2.62
N MET A 12 -2.77 -1.34 2.11
CA MET A 12 -3.74 -1.23 1.01
C MET A 12 -3.24 -1.93 -0.26
N THR A 13 -1.96 -1.81 -0.57
CA THR A 13 -1.37 -2.47 -1.74
C THR A 13 -1.28 -3.98 -1.56
N VAL A 14 -0.92 -4.48 -0.38
CA VAL A 14 -0.93 -5.92 -0.07
C VAL A 14 -2.33 -6.51 -0.25
N LEU A 15 -3.36 -5.81 0.24
CA LEU A 15 -4.75 -6.26 0.15
C LEU A 15 -5.29 -6.21 -1.28
N CYS A 16 -4.93 -5.21 -2.07
CA CYS A 16 -5.44 -5.04 -3.44
C CYS A 16 -4.61 -5.79 -4.49
N GLY A 17 -3.39 -6.22 -4.17
CA GLY A 17 -2.50 -6.92 -5.11
C GLY A 17 -1.98 -6.07 -6.26
N THR A 18 -2.18 -4.76 -6.21
CA THR A 18 -1.77 -3.81 -7.26
C THR A 18 -1.19 -2.52 -6.68
N GLY A 19 -0.09 -2.04 -7.27
CA GLY A 19 0.54 -0.76 -6.92
C GLY A 19 -0.30 0.47 -7.30
N ASN A 20 -1.33 0.32 -8.13
CA ASN A 20 -2.18 1.44 -8.57
C ASN A 20 -2.98 2.07 -7.42
N VAL A 21 -3.17 1.36 -6.33
CA VAL A 21 -3.80 1.89 -5.10
C VAL A 21 -3.05 3.11 -4.56
N ALA A 22 -1.74 3.20 -4.77
CA ALA A 22 -0.95 4.35 -4.37
C ALA A 22 -1.50 5.66 -4.97
N PHE A 23 -1.95 5.65 -6.22
CA PHE A 23 -2.49 6.86 -6.87
C PHE A 23 -3.74 7.42 -6.19
N ALA A 24 -4.51 6.57 -5.51
CA ALA A 24 -5.67 7.01 -4.73
C ALA A 24 -5.27 7.56 -3.36
N VAL A 25 -4.22 7.02 -2.75
CA VAL A 25 -3.80 7.35 -1.38
C VAL A 25 -2.82 8.53 -1.34
N LEU A 26 -1.91 8.64 -2.32
CA LEU A 26 -0.88 9.67 -2.36
C LEU A 26 -1.42 11.12 -2.31
N PRO A 27 -2.50 11.50 -3.01
CA PRO A 27 -3.06 12.86 -2.90
C PRO A 27 -3.52 13.19 -1.48
N VAL A 28 -4.13 12.23 -0.78
CA VAL A 28 -4.59 12.39 0.60
C VAL A 28 -3.40 12.59 1.54
N ILE A 29 -2.35 11.77 1.38
CA ILE A 29 -1.11 11.90 2.15
C ILE A 29 -0.48 13.28 1.94
N ALA A 30 -0.49 13.78 0.69
CA ALA A 30 0.05 15.09 0.36
C ALA A 30 -0.70 16.24 1.04
N GLU A 31 -2.03 16.17 1.08
CA GLU A 31 -2.87 17.18 1.74
C GLU A 31 -2.64 17.17 3.25
N VAL A 32 -2.70 16.01 3.88
CA VAL A 32 -2.46 15.87 5.33
C VAL A 32 -1.05 16.31 5.72
N ALA A 33 -0.03 16.01 4.89
CA ALA A 33 1.33 16.46 5.14
C ALA A 33 1.45 17.99 5.11
N LYS A 34 0.78 18.66 4.16
CA LYS A 34 0.73 20.12 4.08
C LYS A 34 0.06 20.75 5.29
N GLU A 35 -1.05 20.18 5.75
CA GLU A 35 -1.77 20.65 6.95
C GLU A 35 -0.89 20.55 8.19
N GLN A 36 -0.06 19.52 8.30
CA GLN A 36 0.88 19.33 9.40
C GLN A 36 2.19 20.13 9.26
N GLY A 37 2.34 20.91 8.20
CA GLY A 37 3.57 21.67 7.94
C GLY A 37 4.78 20.81 7.54
N ILE A 38 4.56 19.54 7.23
CA ILE A 38 5.57 18.59 6.80
C ILE A 38 5.72 18.69 5.28
N ARG A 39 6.96 18.66 4.77
CA ARG A 39 7.20 18.66 3.34
C ARG A 39 6.61 17.40 2.70
N PRO A 40 5.62 17.51 1.77
CA PRO A 40 4.91 16.36 1.22
C PRO A 40 5.79 15.34 0.52
N SER A 41 6.96 15.77 0.00
CA SER A 41 7.90 14.86 -0.66
C SER A 41 8.40 13.73 0.24
N LYS A 42 8.51 13.96 1.56
CA LYS A 42 8.95 12.94 2.53
C LYS A 42 7.97 11.75 2.59
N PRO A 43 6.70 11.93 3.00
CA PRO A 43 5.76 10.83 3.06
C PRO A 43 5.37 10.28 1.69
N LEU A 44 5.36 11.11 0.64
CA LEU A 44 5.05 10.65 -0.72
C LEU A 44 6.11 9.70 -1.27
N ALA A 45 7.40 10.05 -1.13
CA ALA A 45 8.49 9.18 -1.56
C ALA A 45 8.46 7.84 -0.82
N ALA A 46 8.32 7.87 0.51
CA ALA A 46 8.24 6.66 1.31
C ALA A 46 7.01 5.80 0.95
N SER A 47 5.84 6.41 0.72
CA SER A 47 4.61 5.70 0.33
C SER A 47 4.71 5.10 -1.06
N SER A 48 5.37 5.77 -2.00
CA SER A 48 5.61 5.22 -3.34
C SER A 48 6.49 3.97 -3.29
N VAL A 49 7.57 4.01 -2.51
CA VAL A 49 8.44 2.83 -2.29
C VAL A 49 7.67 1.72 -1.58
N ALA A 50 6.89 2.05 -0.55
CA ALA A 50 6.06 1.10 0.18
C ALA A 50 5.08 0.36 -0.73
N SER A 51 4.45 1.07 -1.67
CA SER A 51 3.54 0.46 -2.65
C SER A 51 4.25 -0.56 -3.55
N GLN A 52 5.44 -0.25 -4.06
CA GLN A 52 6.17 -1.19 -4.92
C GLN A 52 6.67 -2.41 -4.16
N MET A 53 7.14 -2.22 -2.93
CA MET A 53 7.55 -3.33 -2.07
C MET A 53 6.38 -4.22 -1.66
N ALA A 54 5.24 -3.63 -1.36
CA ALA A 54 4.02 -4.34 -0.99
C ALA A 54 3.47 -5.23 -2.12
N LEU A 55 3.70 -4.86 -3.37
CA LEU A 55 3.28 -5.64 -4.53
C LEU A 55 3.88 -7.06 -4.54
N VAL A 56 5.16 -7.18 -4.18
CA VAL A 56 5.86 -8.48 -4.10
C VAL A 56 5.40 -9.28 -2.87
N ALA A 57 4.92 -8.62 -1.83
CA ALA A 57 4.42 -9.25 -0.61
C ALA A 57 2.94 -9.66 -0.70
N SER A 58 2.22 -9.16 -1.70
CA SER A 58 0.79 -9.44 -1.83
C SER A 58 0.54 -10.88 -2.27
N PRO A 59 -0.29 -11.65 -1.54
CA PRO A 59 -0.62 -13.02 -1.92
C PRO A 59 -1.44 -13.13 -3.21
N ILE A 60 -2.07 -12.04 -3.65
CA ILE A 60 -2.92 -12.01 -4.85
C ILE A 60 -2.22 -11.34 -6.04
N SER A 61 -0.99 -10.87 -5.89
CA SER A 61 -0.27 -10.25 -7.00
C SER A 61 0.29 -11.28 -7.98
N ALA A 62 0.28 -10.94 -9.26
CA ALA A 62 0.85 -11.78 -10.31
C ALA A 62 2.34 -12.05 -10.08
N ALA A 63 3.08 -11.09 -9.53
CA ALA A 63 4.49 -11.24 -9.20
C ALA A 63 4.75 -12.35 -8.18
N THR A 64 3.94 -12.41 -7.11
CA THR A 64 4.06 -13.43 -6.06
C THR A 64 3.66 -14.80 -6.60
N VAL A 65 2.63 -14.87 -7.44
CA VAL A 65 2.18 -16.14 -8.07
C VAL A 65 3.26 -16.71 -8.99
N ILE A 66 3.88 -15.87 -9.83
CA ILE A 66 4.98 -16.29 -10.71
C ILE A 66 6.18 -16.78 -9.89
N MET A 67 6.54 -16.04 -8.85
CA MET A 67 7.65 -16.40 -7.96
C MET A 67 7.35 -17.72 -7.23
N ALA A 68 6.12 -17.95 -6.81
CA ALA A 68 5.71 -19.21 -6.17
C ALA A 68 5.92 -20.40 -7.11
N GLY A 69 5.51 -20.28 -8.38
CA GLY A 69 5.76 -21.33 -9.38
C GLY A 69 7.24 -21.65 -9.60
N ALA A 70 8.12 -20.64 -9.49
CA ALA A 70 9.56 -20.82 -9.63
C ALA A 70 10.21 -21.52 -8.41
N VAL A 71 9.69 -21.31 -7.19
CA VAL A 71 10.26 -21.86 -5.96
C VAL A 71 9.57 -23.14 -5.47
N GLU A 72 8.41 -23.48 -6.02
CA GLU A 72 7.68 -24.72 -5.71
C GLU A 72 8.53 -25.98 -5.90
N PRO A 73 9.33 -26.13 -7.00
CA PRO A 73 10.22 -27.27 -7.18
C PRO A 73 11.29 -27.39 -6.10
N MET A 74 11.60 -26.31 -5.40
CA MET A 74 12.57 -26.28 -4.28
C MET A 74 11.95 -26.70 -2.96
N GLY A 75 10.68 -27.11 -2.92
CA GLY A 75 9.97 -27.51 -1.71
C GLY A 75 9.49 -26.36 -0.83
N ILE A 76 9.46 -25.13 -1.36
CA ILE A 76 9.00 -23.95 -0.61
C ILE A 76 7.48 -23.83 -0.82
N SER A 77 6.71 -23.97 0.27
CA SER A 77 5.27 -23.81 0.21
C SER A 77 4.86 -22.32 0.04
N TYR A 78 3.77 -22.10 -0.69
CA TYR A 78 3.22 -20.77 -0.96
C TYR A 78 3.04 -19.90 0.31
N PRO A 79 2.44 -20.37 1.41
CA PRO A 79 2.28 -19.57 2.62
C PRO A 79 3.62 -19.16 3.25
N LYS A 80 4.63 -20.02 3.16
CA LYS A 80 5.99 -19.73 3.66
C LYS A 80 6.64 -18.63 2.83
N LEU A 81 6.50 -18.69 1.50
CA LEU A 81 6.99 -17.63 0.61
C LEU A 81 6.34 -16.28 0.96
N VAL A 82 5.01 -16.23 1.04
CA VAL A 82 4.26 -15.00 1.35
C VAL A 82 4.66 -14.44 2.72
N ALA A 83 4.79 -15.29 3.74
CA ALA A 83 5.18 -14.83 5.08
C ALA A 83 6.58 -14.21 5.08
N VAL A 84 7.55 -14.83 4.41
CA VAL A 84 8.92 -14.32 4.33
C VAL A 84 8.96 -13.01 3.54
N THR A 85 8.31 -12.94 2.38
CA THR A 85 8.26 -11.72 1.56
C THR A 85 7.55 -10.58 2.29
N LEU A 86 6.46 -10.85 3.00
CA LEU A 86 5.75 -9.86 3.79
C LEU A 86 6.63 -9.25 4.89
N CYS A 87 7.32 -10.09 5.66
CA CYS A 87 8.21 -9.62 6.72
C CYS A 87 9.38 -8.80 6.17
N THR A 88 10.06 -9.29 5.14
CA THR A 88 11.24 -8.62 4.58
C THR A 88 10.88 -7.31 3.91
N THR A 89 9.80 -7.26 3.14
CA THR A 89 9.36 -6.03 2.47
C THR A 89 8.80 -5.01 3.45
N PHE A 90 8.15 -5.43 4.54
CA PHE A 90 7.70 -4.52 5.58
C PHE A 90 8.90 -3.86 6.30
N VAL A 91 9.93 -4.61 6.63
CA VAL A 91 11.17 -4.06 7.21
C VAL A 91 11.82 -3.08 6.23
N GLY A 92 11.90 -3.43 4.94
CA GLY A 92 12.39 -2.54 3.88
C GLY A 92 11.57 -1.24 3.77
N CYS A 93 10.25 -1.35 3.86
CA CYS A 93 9.33 -0.20 3.88
C CYS A 93 9.61 0.72 5.08
N MET A 94 9.81 0.18 6.27
CA MET A 94 10.13 0.96 7.46
C MET A 94 11.51 1.63 7.36
N ALA A 95 12.50 0.94 6.81
CA ALA A 95 13.81 1.52 6.53
C ALA A 95 13.72 2.69 5.54
N ALA A 96 12.96 2.54 4.46
CA ALA A 96 12.73 3.61 3.48
C ALA A 96 12.00 4.82 4.11
N ALA A 97 11.00 4.58 4.96
CA ALA A 97 10.31 5.63 5.70
C ALA A 97 11.26 6.36 6.66
N PHE A 98 12.13 5.64 7.34
CA PHE A 98 13.14 6.21 8.22
C PHE A 98 14.15 7.10 7.46
N VAL A 99 14.67 6.62 6.35
CA VAL A 99 15.58 7.40 5.49
C VAL A 99 14.88 8.64 4.96
N SER A 100 13.65 8.49 4.45
CA SER A 100 12.85 9.60 3.93
C SER A 100 12.52 10.64 5.01
N SER A 101 12.31 10.23 6.26
CA SER A 101 12.05 11.14 7.37
C SER A 101 13.25 12.03 7.70
N ARG A 102 14.47 11.54 7.40
CA ARG A 102 15.73 12.26 7.63
C ARG A 102 16.15 13.17 6.48
N GLN A 103 15.50 13.08 5.33
CA GLN A 103 15.85 13.83 4.12
C GLN A 103 15.04 15.13 4.01
N GLY A 104 15.73 16.23 3.67
CA GLY A 104 15.11 17.54 3.40
C GLY A 104 14.68 18.31 4.65
N CYS A 105 14.43 19.61 4.48
CA CYS A 105 13.88 20.51 5.49
C CYS A 105 12.35 20.46 5.54
N ASP A 106 11.76 20.87 6.65
CA ASP A 106 10.32 20.98 6.78
C ASP A 106 9.78 22.24 6.08
N LEU A 107 8.47 22.29 5.83
CA LEU A 107 7.85 23.43 5.12
C LEU A 107 8.01 24.77 5.84
N GLN A 108 8.19 24.73 7.15
CA GLN A 108 8.38 25.94 7.94
C GLN A 108 9.75 26.58 7.70
N ASP A 109 10.74 25.76 7.36
CA ASP A 109 12.13 26.20 7.12
C ASP A 109 12.42 26.40 5.61
N ASP A 110 11.46 26.11 4.73
CA ASP A 110 11.61 26.24 3.27
C ASP A 110 11.29 27.68 2.81
N PRO A 111 12.28 28.50 2.40
CA PRO A 111 12.07 29.89 1.98
C PRO A 111 11.17 30.00 0.74
N VAL A 112 11.19 29.01 -0.15
CA VAL A 112 10.36 29.00 -1.35
C VAL A 112 8.89 28.78 -0.99
N TYR A 113 8.62 27.92 -0.02
CA TYR A 113 7.25 27.69 0.46
C TYR A 113 6.71 28.94 1.15
N GLN A 114 7.53 29.61 2.01
CA GLN A 114 7.13 30.81 2.72
C GLN A 114 6.81 31.97 1.73
N GLN A 115 7.62 32.15 0.70
CA GLN A 115 7.34 33.12 -0.37
C GLN A 115 6.04 32.84 -1.11
N ARG A 116 5.75 31.54 -1.44
CA ARG A 116 4.51 31.15 -2.10
C ARG A 116 3.29 31.32 -1.20
N LYS A 117 3.45 31.06 0.09
CA LYS A 117 2.40 31.25 1.10
C LYS A 117 2.09 32.75 1.26
N ALA A 118 3.11 33.61 1.36
CA ALA A 118 2.95 35.06 1.42
C ALA A 118 2.32 35.63 0.13
N ALA A 119 2.60 35.04 -1.02
CA ALA A 119 2.00 35.42 -2.31
C ALA A 119 0.58 34.86 -2.51
N GLY A 120 -0.04 34.21 -1.53
CA GLY A 120 -1.38 33.67 -1.60
C GLY A 120 -1.55 32.51 -2.62
N LYS A 121 -0.43 31.94 -3.10
CA LYS A 121 -0.44 30.87 -4.13
C LYS A 121 -0.58 29.45 -3.55
N VAL A 122 -0.58 29.32 -2.22
CA VAL A 122 -0.75 28.05 -1.53
C VAL A 122 -2.22 27.92 -1.13
N HIS A 123 -3.00 27.27 -1.95
CA HIS A 123 -4.36 26.85 -1.58
C HIS A 123 -4.25 25.61 -0.69
N LEU A 124 -4.31 25.83 0.62
CA LEU A 124 -4.66 24.74 1.54
C LEU A 124 -6.14 24.47 1.30
N ARG A 125 -6.46 23.30 0.77
CA ARG A 125 -7.85 22.86 0.72
C ARG A 125 -8.29 22.75 2.17
N GLU A 126 -9.26 23.58 2.58
CA GLU A 126 -9.87 23.43 3.89
C GLU A 126 -10.26 21.96 4.03
N ALA A 127 -9.83 21.32 5.10
CA ALA A 127 -10.24 19.98 5.43
C ALA A 127 -11.75 19.99 5.64
N GLY A 128 -12.47 19.96 4.53
CA GLY A 128 -13.90 19.85 4.55
C GLY A 128 -14.23 18.59 5.32
N THR A 129 -15.07 18.72 6.34
CA THR A 129 -15.59 17.59 7.09
C THR A 129 -16.19 16.61 6.08
N TYR A 130 -15.41 15.57 5.73
CA TYR A 130 -15.88 14.53 4.83
C TYR A 130 -17.05 13.83 5.52
N HIS A 131 -18.25 14.19 5.12
CA HIS A 131 -19.44 13.43 5.49
C HIS A 131 -19.29 12.06 4.80
N ILE A 132 -18.88 11.06 5.57
CA ILE A 132 -18.79 9.69 5.08
C ILE A 132 -20.21 9.20 4.82
N ASP A 133 -20.63 9.29 3.57
CA ASP A 133 -21.96 8.86 3.13
C ASP A 133 -22.14 7.36 3.41
N ARG A 134 -23.38 6.98 3.69
CA ARG A 134 -23.77 5.57 3.92
C ARG A 134 -23.35 4.65 2.77
N ARG A 135 -23.35 5.19 1.54
CA ARG A 135 -22.91 4.49 0.34
C ARG A 135 -21.42 4.18 0.37
N ALA A 136 -20.57 5.10 0.85
CA ALA A 136 -19.13 4.88 0.98
C ALA A 136 -18.81 3.78 1.99
N LYS A 137 -19.53 3.72 3.12
CA LYS A 137 -19.41 2.65 4.12
C LYS A 137 -19.83 1.30 3.54
N LEU A 138 -20.92 1.28 2.76
CA LEU A 138 -21.41 0.06 2.11
C LEU A 138 -20.41 -0.45 1.08
N SER A 139 -19.87 0.44 0.22
CA SER A 139 -18.86 0.09 -0.78
C SER A 139 -17.60 -0.47 -0.13
N LEU A 140 -17.14 0.14 0.96
CA LEU A 140 -16.00 -0.36 1.73
C LEU A 140 -16.30 -1.75 2.33
N GLY A 141 -17.49 -1.94 2.87
CA GLY A 141 -17.92 -3.23 3.43
C GLY A 141 -17.97 -4.34 2.36
N ILE A 142 -18.53 -4.05 1.18
CA ILE A 142 -18.57 -4.99 0.04
C ILE A 142 -17.14 -5.32 -0.42
N PHE A 143 -16.28 -4.31 -0.55
CA PHE A 143 -14.89 -4.50 -0.96
C PHE A 143 -14.11 -5.37 0.03
N LEU A 144 -14.22 -5.09 1.33
CA LEU A 144 -13.55 -5.87 2.36
C LEU A 144 -14.09 -7.31 2.45
N SER A 145 -15.41 -7.50 2.26
CA SER A 145 -16.00 -8.85 2.25
C SER A 145 -15.54 -9.65 1.03
N ALA A 146 -15.47 -9.03 -0.14
CA ALA A 146 -14.96 -9.69 -1.35
C ALA A 146 -13.48 -10.10 -1.18
N LEU A 147 -12.65 -9.22 -0.61
CA LEU A 147 -11.25 -9.55 -0.28
C LEU A 147 -11.16 -10.69 0.74
N GLY A 148 -12.01 -10.67 1.77
CA GLY A 148 -12.07 -11.74 2.77
C GLY A 148 -12.41 -13.09 2.15
N VAL A 149 -13.41 -13.14 1.26
CA VAL A 149 -13.79 -14.36 0.52
C VAL A 149 -12.64 -14.86 -0.34
N LEU A 150 -11.95 -13.96 -1.07
CA LEU A 150 -10.78 -14.29 -1.89
C LEU A 150 -9.65 -14.89 -1.06
N MET A 151 -9.35 -14.30 0.09
CA MET A 151 -8.30 -14.81 0.98
C MET A 151 -8.64 -16.18 1.56
N VAL A 152 -9.90 -16.38 1.99
CA VAL A 152 -10.38 -17.68 2.47
C VAL A 152 -10.32 -18.72 1.35
N TYR A 153 -10.75 -18.36 0.15
CA TYR A 153 -10.71 -19.24 -1.03
C TYR A 153 -9.26 -19.64 -1.38
N ALA A 154 -8.32 -18.68 -1.39
CA ALA A 154 -6.91 -18.95 -1.65
C ALA A 154 -6.30 -19.91 -0.62
N VAL A 155 -6.61 -19.73 0.66
CA VAL A 155 -6.17 -20.62 1.76
C VAL A 155 -6.85 -21.99 1.65
N ALA A 156 -8.14 -22.05 1.32
CA ALA A 156 -8.86 -23.32 1.17
C ALA A 156 -8.27 -24.17 0.02
N ILE A 157 -8.01 -23.56 -1.14
CA ILE A 157 -7.38 -24.24 -2.28
C ILE A 157 -5.96 -24.70 -1.97
N SER A 158 -5.21 -23.94 -1.17
CA SER A 158 -3.85 -24.35 -0.80
C SER A 158 -3.78 -25.64 0.04
N LYS A 159 -4.91 -26.04 0.64
CA LYS A 159 -5.05 -27.27 1.46
C LYS A 159 -5.58 -28.46 0.68
N ILE A 160 -5.98 -28.28 -0.57
CA ILE A 160 -6.52 -29.35 -1.41
C ILE A 160 -5.39 -29.97 -2.23
N ASP A 161 -5.18 -31.27 -2.12
CA ASP A 161 -4.07 -31.97 -2.80
C ASP A 161 -4.20 -32.01 -4.33
N ASN A 162 -5.42 -31.92 -4.87
CA ASN A 162 -5.70 -31.84 -6.31
C ASN A 162 -6.73 -30.74 -6.61
N PRO A 163 -6.34 -29.47 -6.68
CA PRO A 163 -7.27 -28.42 -7.03
C PRO A 163 -7.73 -28.55 -8.50
N PRO A 164 -9.01 -28.23 -8.80
CA PRO A 164 -9.56 -28.31 -10.14
C PRO A 164 -8.90 -27.36 -11.16
N LEU A 165 -8.17 -26.39 -10.67
CA LEU A 165 -7.35 -25.45 -11.45
C LEU A 165 -5.93 -25.42 -10.87
N PRO A 166 -4.89 -25.25 -11.72
CA PRO A 166 -3.52 -25.01 -11.21
C PRO A 166 -3.55 -23.87 -10.19
N ARG A 167 -2.86 -24.05 -9.06
CA ARG A 167 -2.92 -23.10 -7.91
C ARG A 167 -2.72 -21.66 -8.31
N GLY A 168 -1.79 -21.39 -9.25
CA GLY A 168 -1.55 -20.06 -9.79
C GLY A 168 -2.73 -19.50 -10.60
N ALA A 169 -3.38 -20.32 -11.44
CA ALA A 169 -4.51 -19.89 -12.25
C ALA A 169 -5.76 -19.59 -11.40
N ALA A 170 -6.00 -20.37 -10.34
CA ALA A 170 -7.11 -20.12 -9.43
C ALA A 170 -7.00 -18.77 -8.71
N ILE A 171 -5.78 -18.36 -8.33
CA ILE A 171 -5.54 -17.06 -7.69
C ILE A 171 -5.65 -15.91 -8.70
N MET A 172 -5.30 -16.13 -9.97
CA MET A 172 -5.39 -15.09 -11.01
C MET A 172 -6.80 -14.88 -11.54
N CYS A 173 -7.69 -15.89 -11.43
CA CYS A 173 -9.08 -15.81 -11.88
C CYS A 173 -10.05 -15.32 -10.80
N ALA A 174 -9.62 -15.27 -9.54
CA ALA A 174 -10.39 -14.79 -8.40
C ALA A 174 -10.15 -13.30 -8.15
#